data_a820e8827386fb575d1435dff718cf02
#
_entry.id   a820e8827386fb575d1435dff718cf02
#
_cell.length_a   1.000
_cell.length_b   1.000
_cell.length_c   1.000
_cell.angle_alpha   90.00
_cell.angle_beta   90.00
_cell.angle_gamma   90.00
#
_symmetry.space_group_name_H-M   'P 1'
#
loop_
_entity.id
_entity.type
_entity.pdbx_description
1 polymer ?
#
loop_
_entity_poly.entity_id
_entity_poly.type
_entity_poly.pdbx_seq_one_letter_code
_entity_poly.pdbx_strand_id
1 'polypeptide(L)'
;MVYTSPSWVLILVCIFYHTFTRNSAKAKFTGWIDPDTKEENKETVGHKGIKYNLVMSDEFEKEGRLFGDGDDPMWCAIDKSDDDQTAQGKKSLQYYNSSMVTTRNGKLVIKNDSGDTKWRDFNPYMNGYQTMERHFRSGMV
;
A
#
# COMPACT_ATOMS: atom_id res chain seq x y z
N MET A 1 -1.83 36.79 41.99
CA MET A 1 -0.69 36.14 41.31
C MET A 1 -1.22 35.47 40.06
N VAL A 2 -1.06 36.11 38.91
CA VAL A 2 -1.57 35.60 37.62
C VAL A 2 -0.41 34.92 36.93
N TYR A 3 -0.48 33.59 36.78
CA TYR A 3 0.51 32.84 36.01
C TYR A 3 0.13 32.92 34.51
N THR A 4 0.86 33.73 33.78
CA THR A 4 0.80 33.72 32.32
C THR A 4 1.77 32.65 31.80
N SER A 5 1.25 31.56 31.31
CA SER A 5 2.07 30.56 30.57
C SER A 5 2.54 31.18 29.26
N PRO A 6 3.82 31.08 28.89
CA PRO A 6 4.33 31.67 27.67
C PRO A 6 3.82 30.89 26.45
N SER A 7 3.20 31.60 25.53
CA SER A 7 2.64 31.11 24.23
C SER A 7 3.64 30.39 23.34
N TRP A 8 4.90 30.40 23.65
CA TRP A 8 6.01 29.79 22.91
C TRP A 8 6.07 28.27 23.03
N VAL A 9 5.56 27.71 24.14
CA VAL A 9 5.56 26.26 24.37
C VAL A 9 4.58 25.57 23.43
N LEU A 10 3.44 26.20 23.14
CA LEU A 10 2.45 25.66 22.19
C LEU A 10 2.94 25.68 20.74
N ILE A 11 3.73 26.68 20.36
CA ILE A 11 4.30 26.79 18.99
C ILE A 11 5.36 25.71 18.76
N LEU A 12 6.21 25.42 19.75
CA LEU A 12 7.23 24.38 19.65
C LEU A 12 6.61 22.97 19.58
N VAL A 13 5.55 22.71 20.31
CA VAL A 13 4.83 21.42 20.23
C VAL A 13 4.15 21.25 18.87
N CYS A 14 3.56 22.29 18.31
CA CYS A 14 2.97 22.23 16.96
C CYS A 14 4.04 22.02 15.87
N ILE A 15 5.23 22.61 16.01
CA ILE A 15 6.33 22.43 15.04
C ILE A 15 6.87 20.98 15.12
N PHE A 16 6.96 20.40 16.32
CA PHE A 16 7.38 19.01 16.47
C PHE A 16 6.33 18.01 15.97
N TYR A 17 5.04 18.31 16.05
CA TYR A 17 3.99 17.46 15.49
C TYR A 17 3.90 17.53 13.96
N HIS A 18 4.30 18.66 13.35
CA HIS A 18 4.28 18.79 11.88
C HIS A 18 5.53 18.23 11.18
N THR A 19 6.61 17.94 11.90
CA THR A 19 7.81 17.34 11.31
C THR A 19 7.82 15.81 11.36
N PHE A 20 6.81 15.18 12.00
CA PHE A 20 6.55 13.75 11.82
C PHE A 20 5.71 13.52 10.56
N THR A 21 5.94 14.33 9.53
CA THR A 21 5.42 14.09 8.20
C THR A 21 6.11 12.88 7.62
N ARG A 22 5.33 11.84 7.42
CA ARG A 22 5.46 10.76 6.43
C ARG A 22 6.66 10.95 5.49
N ASN A 23 7.86 10.68 5.97
CA ASN A 23 8.97 10.37 5.09
C ASN A 23 8.75 8.92 4.59
N SER A 24 7.71 8.72 3.82
CA SER A 24 7.68 7.66 2.85
C SER A 24 8.83 7.98 1.89
N ALA A 25 9.98 7.38 2.18
CA ALA A 25 11.12 7.56 1.32
C ALA A 25 10.78 6.81 0.03
N LYS A 26 10.32 7.53 -1.00
CA LYS A 26 10.10 6.97 -2.34
C LYS A 26 11.36 6.25 -2.78
N ALA A 27 11.24 5.00 -3.19
CA ALA A 27 12.34 4.30 -3.81
C ALA A 27 12.73 5.08 -5.06
N LYS A 28 14.00 5.45 -5.19
CA LYS A 28 14.49 6.14 -6.39
C LYS A 28 14.80 5.09 -7.45
N PHE A 29 13.76 4.56 -8.08
CA PHE A 29 13.93 3.68 -9.22
C PHE A 29 14.33 4.51 -10.44
N THR A 30 15.41 4.13 -11.08
CA THR A 30 15.86 4.68 -12.37
C THR A 30 15.51 3.76 -13.54
N GLY A 31 14.69 2.74 -13.31
CA GLY A 31 14.28 1.72 -14.30
C GLY A 31 13.35 0.69 -13.65
N TRP A 32 13.09 -0.38 -14.36
CA TRP A 32 12.26 -1.51 -13.91
C TRP A 32 13.04 -2.59 -13.16
N ILE A 33 14.39 -2.49 -13.16
CA ILE A 33 15.27 -3.44 -12.47
C ILE A 33 15.83 -2.73 -11.24
N ASP A 34 15.68 -3.37 -10.08
CA ASP A 34 16.23 -2.90 -8.83
C ASP A 34 17.76 -2.84 -8.92
N PRO A 35 18.40 -1.73 -8.55
CA PRO A 35 19.86 -1.61 -8.55
C PRO A 35 20.57 -2.67 -7.69
N ASP A 36 19.90 -3.17 -6.65
CA ASP A 36 20.44 -4.18 -5.73
C ASP A 36 20.30 -5.60 -6.24
N THR A 37 19.62 -5.79 -7.40
CA THR A 37 19.52 -7.10 -8.05
C THR A 37 20.90 -7.56 -8.52
N LYS A 38 21.30 -8.73 -8.07
CA LYS A 38 22.58 -9.33 -8.41
C LYS A 38 22.71 -9.58 -9.91
N GLU A 39 23.89 -9.36 -10.45
CA GLU A 39 24.17 -9.52 -11.89
C GLU A 39 23.83 -10.92 -12.40
N GLU A 40 24.09 -11.95 -11.59
CA GLU A 40 23.78 -13.35 -11.90
C GLU A 40 22.29 -13.64 -12.10
N ASN A 41 21.40 -12.78 -11.56
CA ASN A 41 19.95 -12.91 -11.69
C ASN A 41 19.37 -12.15 -12.89
N LYS A 42 20.19 -11.37 -13.60
CA LYS A 42 19.72 -10.55 -14.73
C LYS A 42 19.52 -11.36 -16.03
N GLU A 43 20.10 -12.54 -16.10
CA GLU A 43 19.91 -13.46 -17.21
C GLU A 43 19.62 -14.87 -16.72
N THR A 44 18.81 -15.61 -17.44
CA THR A 44 18.56 -17.02 -17.16
C THR A 44 18.36 -17.81 -18.46
N VAL A 45 18.62 -19.11 -18.39
CA VAL A 45 18.36 -20.03 -19.50
C VAL A 45 17.14 -20.87 -19.15
N GLY A 46 16.08 -20.68 -19.89
CA GLY A 46 14.85 -21.42 -19.72
C GLY A 46 14.79 -22.73 -20.49
N HIS A 47 13.60 -23.25 -20.66
CA HIS A 47 13.35 -24.47 -21.39
C HIS A 47 13.88 -24.37 -22.83
N LYS A 48 14.46 -25.47 -23.33
CA LYS A 48 15.08 -25.58 -24.67
C LYS A 48 16.28 -24.66 -24.91
N GLY A 49 16.98 -24.22 -23.86
CA GLY A 49 18.17 -23.38 -23.99
C GLY A 49 17.90 -21.93 -24.42
N ILE A 50 16.66 -21.48 -24.35
CA ILE A 50 16.30 -20.09 -24.67
C ILE A 50 16.78 -19.18 -23.53
N LYS A 51 17.54 -18.14 -23.90
CA LYS A 51 17.98 -17.10 -22.95
C LYS A 51 16.88 -16.09 -22.71
N TYR A 52 16.70 -15.72 -21.45
CA TYR A 52 15.79 -14.67 -21.00
C TYR A 52 16.57 -13.62 -20.23
N ASN A 53 16.23 -12.36 -20.47
CA ASN A 53 16.75 -11.23 -19.71
C ASN A 53 15.69 -10.77 -18.69
N LEU A 54 16.15 -10.36 -17.52
CA LEU A 54 15.29 -9.75 -16.50
C LEU A 54 14.73 -8.43 -17.01
N VAL A 55 13.45 -8.23 -16.87
CA VAL A 55 12.78 -6.98 -17.28
C VAL A 55 12.29 -6.15 -16.08
N MET A 56 12.10 -6.79 -14.94
CA MET A 56 11.65 -6.15 -13.72
C MET A 56 12.13 -6.94 -12.50
N SER A 57 12.56 -6.24 -11.47
CA SER A 57 12.87 -6.79 -10.15
C SER A 57 12.64 -5.76 -9.06
N ASP A 58 12.45 -6.25 -7.85
CA ASP A 58 12.39 -5.45 -6.62
C ASP A 58 12.83 -6.36 -5.47
N GLU A 59 13.91 -6.02 -4.80
CA GLU A 59 14.48 -6.81 -3.71
C GLU A 59 13.85 -6.45 -2.35
N PHE A 60 12.96 -5.46 -2.33
CA PHE A 60 12.21 -5.00 -1.16
C PHE A 60 13.08 -4.64 0.06
N GLU A 61 14.35 -4.26 -0.16
CA GLU A 61 15.31 -3.94 0.90
C GLU A 61 14.89 -2.74 1.75
N LYS A 62 14.13 -1.82 1.17
CA LYS A 62 13.69 -0.64 1.87
C LYS A 62 12.52 -0.97 2.79
N GLU A 63 12.73 -0.80 4.09
CA GLU A 63 11.75 -1.06 5.12
C GLU A 63 10.56 -0.08 5.09
N GLY A 64 9.38 -0.61 5.38
CA GLY A 64 8.17 0.20 5.61
C GLY A 64 7.67 0.96 4.39
N ARG A 65 7.93 0.49 3.17
CA ARG A 65 7.36 1.08 1.95
C ARG A 65 5.84 1.06 2.02
N LEU A 66 5.24 2.12 1.51
CA LEU A 66 3.80 2.24 1.33
C LEU A 66 3.50 2.05 -0.16
N PHE A 67 2.37 1.42 -0.43
CA PHE A 67 1.95 1.06 -1.78
C PHE A 67 0.58 1.62 -2.15
N GLY A 68 0.08 2.63 -1.42
CA GLY A 68 -1.12 3.35 -1.81
C GLY A 68 -0.94 4.09 -3.15
N ASP A 69 -2.02 4.60 -3.69
CA ASP A 69 -1.98 5.30 -4.98
C ASP A 69 -0.96 6.44 -4.98
N GLY A 70 0.03 6.34 -5.87
CA GLY A 70 1.12 7.30 -6.02
C GLY A 70 2.22 7.24 -4.94
N ASP A 71 2.16 6.32 -3.98
CA ASP A 71 3.21 6.16 -2.96
C ASP A 71 4.46 5.47 -3.50
N ASP A 72 4.29 4.53 -4.42
CA ASP A 72 5.37 3.74 -5.02
C ASP A 72 5.38 3.89 -6.55
N PRO A 73 6.58 3.94 -7.19
CA PRO A 73 6.66 4.13 -8.64
C PRO A 73 6.35 2.88 -9.46
N MET A 74 6.42 1.68 -8.85
CA MET A 74 6.29 0.39 -9.55
C MET A 74 5.09 -0.41 -9.10
N TRP A 75 4.70 -0.28 -7.84
CA TRP A 75 3.66 -1.07 -7.19
C TRP A 75 2.51 -0.20 -6.74
N CYS A 76 1.31 -0.70 -6.89
CA CYS A 76 0.11 -0.04 -6.37
C CYS A 76 -0.78 -1.06 -5.69
N ALA A 77 -0.96 -0.89 -4.39
CA ALA A 77 -1.94 -1.65 -3.64
C ALA A 77 -3.32 -1.01 -3.78
N ILE A 78 -4.32 -1.84 -3.90
CA ILE A 78 -5.69 -1.37 -4.12
C ILE A 78 -6.45 -1.19 -2.82
N ASP A 79 -7.33 -0.18 -2.82
CA ASP A 79 -8.30 0.10 -1.75
C ASP A 79 -9.70 -0.13 -2.31
N LYS A 80 -10.20 -1.35 -2.23
CA LYS A 80 -11.55 -1.69 -2.72
C LYS A 80 -12.04 -3.03 -2.18
N SER A 81 -13.35 -3.24 -2.30
CA SER A 81 -13.94 -4.57 -2.21
C SER A 81 -13.94 -5.26 -3.58
N ASP A 82 -13.80 -6.58 -3.58
CA ASP A 82 -13.94 -7.42 -4.78
C ASP A 82 -15.38 -7.87 -4.98
N ASP A 83 -16.32 -7.07 -4.55
CA ASP A 83 -17.74 -7.37 -4.73
C ASP A 83 -18.15 -7.16 -6.19
N ASP A 84 -18.56 -8.24 -6.82
CA ASP A 84 -19.41 -8.12 -8.00
C ASP A 84 -20.78 -7.60 -7.54
N GLN A 85 -21.09 -6.37 -7.92
CA GLN A 85 -22.36 -5.71 -7.59
C GLN A 85 -23.55 -6.27 -8.36
N THR A 86 -23.42 -7.42 -9.01
CA THR A 86 -24.57 -8.11 -9.61
C THR A 86 -25.52 -8.58 -8.49
N ALA A 87 -26.83 -8.56 -8.77
CA ALA A 87 -27.86 -8.95 -7.79
C ALA A 87 -27.69 -10.39 -7.23
N GLN A 88 -26.84 -11.19 -7.87
CA GLN A 88 -26.45 -12.54 -7.46
C GLN A 88 -25.02 -12.57 -6.91
N GLY A 89 -24.41 -11.41 -6.67
CA GLY A 89 -23.01 -11.21 -6.39
C GLY A 89 -22.50 -12.09 -5.25
N LYS A 90 -21.44 -12.80 -5.52
CA LYS A 90 -20.59 -13.40 -4.49
C LYS A 90 -20.00 -12.26 -3.69
N LYS A 91 -20.46 -12.08 -2.47
CA LYS A 91 -19.90 -11.08 -1.57
C LYS A 91 -18.53 -11.55 -1.14
N SER A 92 -17.50 -10.76 -1.42
CA SER A 92 -16.19 -10.99 -0.84
C SER A 92 -16.28 -10.81 0.68
N LEU A 93 -15.49 -11.57 1.42
CA LEU A 93 -15.46 -11.47 2.89
C LEU A 93 -14.59 -10.29 3.35
N GLN A 94 -13.66 -9.87 2.50
CA GLN A 94 -12.64 -8.86 2.82
C GLN A 94 -12.83 -7.56 2.03
N TYR A 95 -12.25 -6.53 2.59
CA TYR A 95 -11.91 -5.29 1.91
C TYR A 95 -10.40 -5.25 1.70
N TYR A 96 -9.94 -5.01 0.47
CA TYR A 96 -8.53 -4.76 0.21
C TYR A 96 -8.18 -3.34 0.65
N ASN A 97 -7.10 -3.24 1.43
CA ASN A 97 -6.65 -1.99 1.99
C ASN A 97 -5.13 -1.86 1.80
N SER A 98 -4.70 -0.78 1.20
CA SER A 98 -3.29 -0.53 0.89
C SER A 98 -2.41 -0.52 2.15
N SER A 99 -2.95 -0.16 3.31
CA SER A 99 -2.23 -0.22 4.59
C SER A 99 -1.87 -1.64 5.04
N MET A 100 -2.47 -2.67 4.41
CA MET A 100 -2.14 -4.07 4.66
C MET A 100 -0.95 -4.57 3.85
N VAL A 101 -0.35 -3.72 3.00
CA VAL A 101 0.82 -4.04 2.19
C VAL A 101 2.00 -3.16 2.61
N THR A 102 3.13 -3.78 2.88
CA THR A 102 4.36 -3.06 3.26
C THR A 102 5.59 -3.92 2.96
N THR A 103 6.77 -3.37 3.16
CA THR A 103 8.03 -4.13 3.09
C THR A 103 8.61 -4.35 4.48
N ARG A 104 9.18 -5.53 4.69
CA ARG A 104 9.86 -5.87 5.94
C ARG A 104 10.89 -6.97 5.74
N ASN A 105 12.11 -6.74 6.22
CA ASN A 105 13.23 -7.69 6.14
C ASN A 105 13.47 -8.22 4.72
N GLY A 106 13.56 -7.32 3.72
CA GLY A 106 13.79 -7.68 2.33
C GLY A 106 12.64 -8.47 1.70
N LYS A 107 11.40 -8.25 2.14
CA LYS A 107 10.22 -8.97 1.64
C LYS A 107 9.03 -8.05 1.51
N LEU A 108 8.23 -8.29 0.48
CA LEU A 108 6.87 -7.79 0.40
C LEU A 108 6.01 -8.53 1.43
N VAL A 109 5.35 -7.80 2.30
CA VAL A 109 4.49 -8.35 3.36
C VAL A 109 3.05 -7.92 3.12
N ILE A 110 2.20 -8.91 2.90
CA ILE A 110 0.75 -8.74 2.81
C ILE A 110 0.15 -9.27 4.11
N LYS A 111 -0.56 -8.40 4.81
CA LYS A 111 -1.24 -8.75 6.07
C LYS A 111 -2.72 -8.96 5.83
N ASN A 112 -3.32 -9.71 6.73
CA ASN A 112 -4.76 -9.78 6.90
C ASN A 112 -5.11 -9.62 8.38
N ASP A 113 -6.24 -9.03 8.65
CA ASP A 113 -6.77 -8.93 10.00
C ASP A 113 -8.31 -8.96 10.01
N SER A 114 -8.88 -9.15 11.20
CA SER A 114 -10.29 -8.93 11.47
C SER A 114 -10.47 -7.48 11.87
N GLY A 115 -10.89 -6.65 10.93
CA GLY A 115 -11.11 -5.22 11.17
C GLY A 115 -12.26 -4.70 10.32
N ASP A 116 -13.15 -3.95 10.97
CA ASP A 116 -14.30 -3.37 10.30
C ASP A 116 -13.86 -2.26 9.34
N THR A 117 -14.33 -2.35 8.12
CA THR A 117 -14.19 -1.32 7.11
C THR A 117 -15.54 -0.94 6.55
N LYS A 118 -15.86 0.34 6.58
CA LYS A 118 -17.08 0.91 6.00
C LYS A 118 -16.70 1.87 4.90
N TRP A 119 -17.38 1.74 3.76
CA TRP A 119 -17.23 2.65 2.64
C TRP A 119 -18.56 2.89 1.97
N ARG A 120 -18.66 3.93 1.16
CA ARG A 120 -19.83 4.27 0.40
C ARG A 120 -19.58 4.06 -1.06
N ASP A 121 -20.42 3.26 -1.70
CA ASP A 121 -20.27 2.93 -3.10
C ASP A 121 -21.63 3.04 -3.83
N PHE A 122 -21.55 3.26 -5.13
CA PHE A 122 -22.73 3.34 -5.97
C PHE A 122 -23.23 1.95 -6.34
N ASN A 123 -24.47 1.66 -5.99
CA ASN A 123 -25.13 0.42 -6.37
C ASN A 123 -26.02 0.67 -7.61
N PRO A 124 -25.64 0.17 -8.79
CA PRO A 124 -26.38 0.40 -10.02
C PRO A 124 -27.79 -0.23 -10.01
N TYR A 125 -28.00 -1.28 -9.21
CA TYR A 125 -29.30 -1.95 -9.12
C TYR A 125 -30.31 -1.17 -8.30
N MET A 126 -29.83 -0.41 -7.35
CA MET A 126 -30.67 0.46 -6.52
C MET A 126 -30.62 1.92 -6.96
N ASN A 127 -29.88 2.20 -8.03
CA ASN A 127 -29.62 3.54 -8.56
C ASN A 127 -29.30 4.56 -7.47
N GLY A 128 -28.41 4.19 -6.56
CA GLY A 128 -28.04 5.03 -5.42
C GLY A 128 -26.79 4.57 -4.68
N TYR A 129 -26.27 5.46 -3.86
CA TYR A 129 -25.14 5.15 -2.99
C TYR A 129 -25.57 4.38 -1.75
N GLN A 130 -24.87 3.31 -1.46
CA GLN A 130 -25.05 2.50 -0.26
C GLN A 130 -23.81 2.49 0.62
N THR A 131 -24.01 2.35 1.93
CA THR A 131 -22.92 2.05 2.86
C THR A 131 -22.72 0.55 2.88
N MET A 132 -21.50 0.15 2.57
CA MET A 132 -21.03 -1.23 2.59
C MET A 132 -20.17 -1.45 3.83
N GLU A 133 -20.07 -2.69 4.30
CA GLU A 133 -19.25 -3.05 5.45
C GLU A 133 -18.63 -4.44 5.24
N ARG A 134 -17.36 -4.57 5.66
CA ARG A 134 -16.65 -5.84 5.73
C ARG A 134 -15.90 -5.93 7.05
N HIS A 135 -15.77 -7.15 7.56
CA HIS A 135 -15.16 -7.43 8.87
C HIS A 135 -13.74 -7.99 8.77
N PHE A 136 -13.26 -8.15 7.54
CA PHE A 136 -11.89 -8.59 7.26
C PHE A 136 -11.21 -7.62 6.31
N ARG A 137 -9.93 -7.37 6.56
CA ARG A 137 -9.06 -6.59 5.69
C ARG A 137 -7.91 -7.45 5.21
N SER A 138 -7.50 -7.25 3.97
CA SER A 138 -6.31 -7.86 3.39
C SER A 138 -5.59 -6.86 2.48
N GLY A 139 -4.39 -7.17 2.06
CA GLY A 139 -3.69 -6.42 1.02
C GLY A 139 -3.82 -7.11 -0.33
N MET A 140 -3.74 -6.32 -1.38
CA MET A 140 -3.58 -6.77 -2.76
C MET A 140 -2.74 -5.74 -3.51
N VAL A 141 -1.71 -6.19 -4.22
CA VAL A 141 -0.77 -5.36 -4.97
C VAL A 141 -0.50 -5.99 -6.33
#